data_9ef5cddf2e1093e91512def5d0086c81
#
_entry.id   9ef5cddf2e1093e91512def5d0086c81
#
_cell.length_a   1.000
_cell.length_b   1.000
_cell.length_c   1.000
_cell.angle_alpha   90.00
_cell.angle_beta   90.00
_cell.angle_gamma   90.00
#
_symmetry.space_group_name_H-M   'P 1'
#
loop_
_entity.id
_entity.type
_entity.pdbx_description
1 polymer ?
#
loop_
_entity_poly.entity_id
_entity_poly.type
_entity_poly.pdbx_seq_one_letter_code
_entity_poly.pdbx_strand_id
1 'polypeptide(L)'
;MPWEITVAGTVHLDDITTPHGRRTWQIGGSALYFALAAAPHARVHLNAIVGEDAEVELRQILDGLPVDLSGLTVSHVPTFRWHAVQDFRRWVAETVAEEPGCESEWRPRLSPEAARAEVLFLGSMSPGLQREILAQSSARLIGLDSMTCFTGPERDAVLEVVSGCDIVFLNRAELSSLVPEVPDWQAAAASLRGRGRLRAVVVKGGPRGAVLVTSSSTLVRPPASVDAVIDPTGAGDAVAGGFLGLCAAAERGDDGFFPAALEEGLSRAATAISTFGTDGLRRRAVETT
;
A
#
# COMPACT_ATOMS: atom_id res chain seq x y z
N MET A 1 11.22 0.12 -22.60
CA MET A 1 9.79 0.18 -22.19
C MET A 1 9.78 0.70 -20.78
N PRO A 2 8.80 1.51 -20.38
CA PRO A 2 8.71 1.97 -18.99
C PRO A 2 8.67 0.76 -18.04
N TRP A 3 9.16 0.93 -16.82
CA TRP A 3 9.12 -0.14 -15.83
C TRP A 3 7.67 -0.53 -15.52
N GLU A 4 7.44 -1.83 -15.35
CA GLU A 4 6.17 -2.36 -14.91
C GLU A 4 6.20 -2.63 -13.40
N ILE A 5 5.01 -2.66 -12.79
CA ILE A 5 4.87 -2.85 -11.34
C ILE A 5 4.10 -4.13 -11.06
N THR A 6 4.58 -4.95 -10.16
CA THR A 6 3.80 -5.99 -9.52
C THR A 6 3.37 -5.52 -8.14
N VAL A 7 2.07 -5.53 -7.88
CA VAL A 7 1.52 -5.37 -6.55
C VAL A 7 0.97 -6.69 -6.04
N ALA A 8 1.33 -7.05 -4.82
CA ALA A 8 0.70 -8.15 -4.10
C ALA A 8 0.16 -7.65 -2.76
N GLY A 9 -1.09 -7.94 -2.47
CA GLY A 9 -1.76 -7.42 -1.29
C GLY A 9 -3.19 -7.91 -1.17
N THR A 10 -3.94 -7.27 -0.30
CA THR A 10 -5.30 -7.67 0.04
C THR A 10 -6.35 -6.95 -0.82
N VAL A 11 -7.51 -7.60 -0.98
CA VAL A 11 -8.76 -7.02 -1.44
C VAL A 11 -9.81 -7.32 -0.39
N HIS A 12 -10.54 -6.31 0.06
CA HIS A 12 -11.51 -6.39 1.14
C HIS A 12 -12.87 -5.83 0.73
N LEU A 13 -13.92 -6.22 1.47
CA LEU A 13 -15.19 -5.53 1.50
C LEU A 13 -15.26 -4.72 2.80
N ASP A 14 -15.23 -3.40 2.68
CA ASP A 14 -15.14 -2.49 3.80
C ASP A 14 -16.49 -1.85 4.13
N ASP A 15 -16.87 -1.85 5.42
CA ASP A 15 -18.00 -1.13 5.97
C ASP A 15 -17.46 -0.02 6.88
N ILE A 16 -17.36 1.18 6.32
CA ILE A 16 -16.66 2.31 6.95
C ILE A 16 -17.65 3.38 7.39
N THR A 17 -17.55 3.76 8.67
CA THR A 17 -18.24 4.91 9.24
C THR A 17 -17.23 6.04 9.51
N THR A 18 -17.55 7.24 9.02
CA THR A 18 -16.79 8.48 9.27
C THR A 18 -17.74 9.57 9.75
N PRO A 19 -17.25 10.75 10.21
CA PRO A 19 -18.11 11.91 10.47
C PRO A 19 -18.93 12.38 9.27
N HIS A 20 -18.56 12.00 8.05
CA HIS A 20 -19.25 12.35 6.80
C HIS A 20 -20.31 11.32 6.36
N GLY A 21 -20.49 10.24 7.10
CA GLY A 21 -21.49 9.20 6.81
C GLY A 21 -20.90 7.79 6.89
N ARG A 22 -21.67 6.84 6.34
CA ARG A 22 -21.32 5.43 6.29
C ARG A 22 -21.41 4.89 4.87
N ARG A 23 -20.50 4.04 4.50
CA ARG A 23 -20.52 3.23 3.27
C ARG A 23 -20.31 1.77 3.62
N THR A 24 -21.18 0.92 3.11
CA THR A 24 -21.18 -0.52 3.39
C THR A 24 -20.69 -1.29 2.19
N TRP A 25 -19.84 -2.27 2.45
CA TRP A 25 -19.40 -3.26 1.47
C TRP A 25 -18.74 -2.67 0.22
N GLN A 26 -18.04 -1.54 0.37
CA GLN A 26 -17.23 -0.99 -0.70
C GLN A 26 -15.95 -1.81 -0.86
N ILE A 27 -15.53 -2.06 -2.10
CA ILE A 27 -14.27 -2.76 -2.34
C ILE A 27 -13.09 -1.84 -2.01
N GLY A 28 -12.20 -2.37 -1.17
CA GLY A 28 -10.94 -1.75 -0.74
C GLY A 28 -9.79 -2.75 -0.73
N GLY A 29 -8.87 -2.55 0.19
CA GLY A 29 -7.69 -3.38 0.38
C GLY A 29 -6.43 -2.80 -0.27
N SER A 30 -5.28 -3.18 0.28
CA SER A 30 -3.98 -2.57 -0.04
C SER A 30 -3.59 -2.70 -1.51
N ALA A 31 -3.89 -3.86 -2.14
CA ALA A 31 -3.58 -4.07 -3.56
C ALA A 31 -4.39 -3.15 -4.47
N LEU A 32 -5.68 -2.94 -4.18
CA LEU A 32 -6.54 -2.12 -5.02
C LEU A 32 -6.21 -0.64 -4.92
N TYR A 33 -6.07 -0.09 -3.71
CA TYR A 33 -5.69 1.32 -3.53
C TYR A 33 -4.33 1.63 -4.16
N PHE A 34 -3.36 0.74 -3.96
CA PHE A 34 -2.06 0.86 -4.61
C PHE A 34 -2.19 0.85 -6.13
N ALA A 35 -2.88 -0.14 -6.71
CA ALA A 35 -3.02 -0.28 -8.16
C ALA A 35 -3.65 0.95 -8.80
N LEU A 36 -4.73 1.48 -8.20
CA LEU A 36 -5.40 2.69 -8.70
C LEU A 36 -4.50 3.94 -8.61
N ALA A 37 -3.66 4.05 -7.58
CA ALA A 37 -2.73 5.16 -7.45
C ALA A 37 -1.55 5.06 -8.41
N ALA A 38 -1.10 3.85 -8.75
CA ALA A 38 0.04 3.59 -9.64
C ALA A 38 -0.34 3.56 -11.14
N ALA A 39 -1.56 3.14 -11.48
CA ALA A 39 -2.02 2.95 -12.86
C ALA A 39 -1.82 4.16 -13.79
N PRO A 40 -1.95 5.43 -13.35
CA PRO A 40 -1.63 6.58 -14.18
C PRO A 40 -0.17 6.68 -14.63
N HIS A 41 0.71 5.92 -14.03
CA HIS A 41 2.15 6.03 -14.22
C HIS A 41 2.76 4.82 -14.93
N ALA A 42 2.21 3.62 -14.68
CA ALA A 42 2.79 2.37 -15.15
C ALA A 42 1.74 1.27 -15.30
N ARG A 43 2.06 0.25 -16.09
CA ARG A 43 1.30 -1.00 -16.08
C ARG A 43 1.49 -1.72 -14.75
N VAL A 44 0.38 -2.20 -14.18
CA VAL A 44 0.34 -2.87 -12.88
C VAL A 44 -0.13 -4.31 -13.03
N HIS A 45 0.63 -5.28 -12.54
CA HIS A 45 0.22 -6.67 -12.37
C HIS A 45 -0.34 -6.85 -10.96
N LEU A 46 -1.67 -6.97 -10.85
CA LEU A 46 -2.33 -7.13 -9.56
C LEU A 46 -2.38 -8.60 -9.16
N ASN A 47 -1.78 -8.91 -8.01
CA ASN A 47 -1.79 -10.24 -7.40
C ASN A 47 -2.51 -10.16 -6.05
N ALA A 48 -3.68 -10.78 -5.98
CA ALA A 48 -4.54 -10.80 -4.81
C ALA A 48 -5.45 -12.02 -4.85
N ILE A 49 -6.16 -12.28 -3.75
CA ILE A 49 -7.29 -13.20 -3.72
C ILE A 49 -8.56 -12.42 -3.40
N VAL A 50 -9.67 -12.85 -4.00
CA VAL A 50 -11.01 -12.28 -3.79
C VAL A 50 -12.02 -13.42 -3.84
N GLY A 51 -13.12 -13.30 -3.11
CA GLY A 51 -14.26 -14.19 -3.24
C GLY A 51 -15.09 -13.88 -4.50
N GLU A 52 -15.89 -14.84 -4.96
CA GLU A 52 -16.86 -14.64 -6.06
C GLU A 52 -17.83 -13.48 -5.78
N ASP A 53 -18.04 -13.14 -4.50
CA ASP A 53 -18.93 -12.08 -4.04
C ASP A 53 -18.45 -10.66 -4.38
N ALA A 54 -17.15 -10.47 -4.69
CA ALA A 54 -16.58 -9.17 -5.00
C ALA A 54 -15.83 -9.12 -6.36
N GLU A 55 -15.63 -10.26 -7.03
CA GLU A 55 -14.86 -10.34 -8.29
C GLU A 55 -15.36 -9.38 -9.37
N VAL A 56 -16.69 -9.41 -9.62
CA VAL A 56 -17.30 -8.64 -10.72
C VAL A 56 -17.09 -7.13 -10.49
N GLU A 57 -17.32 -6.65 -9.28
CA GLU A 57 -17.15 -5.24 -8.95
C GLU A 57 -15.68 -4.82 -9.00
N LEU A 58 -14.74 -5.66 -8.52
CA LEU A 58 -13.30 -5.41 -8.63
C LEU A 58 -12.88 -5.22 -10.09
N ARG A 59 -13.34 -6.10 -10.98
CA ARG A 59 -13.05 -6.00 -12.42
C ARG A 59 -13.63 -4.74 -13.04
N GLN A 60 -14.84 -4.33 -12.64
CA GLN A 60 -15.47 -3.09 -13.10
C GLN A 60 -14.73 -1.83 -12.63
N ILE A 61 -14.21 -1.83 -11.40
CA ILE A 61 -13.39 -0.72 -10.88
C ILE A 61 -12.11 -0.55 -11.69
N LEU A 62 -11.49 -1.65 -12.12
CA LEU A 62 -10.21 -1.65 -12.84
C LEU A 62 -10.37 -1.63 -14.37
N ASP A 63 -11.59 -1.72 -14.88
CA ASP A 63 -11.85 -1.72 -16.33
C ASP A 63 -11.37 -0.42 -16.99
N GLY A 64 -10.68 -0.58 -18.14
CA GLY A 64 -10.09 0.53 -18.89
C GLY A 64 -8.77 1.06 -18.34
N LEU A 65 -8.27 0.54 -17.20
CA LEU A 65 -6.97 0.92 -16.63
C LEU A 65 -5.87 -0.06 -17.07
N PRO A 66 -4.60 0.34 -17.08
CA PRO A 66 -3.46 -0.51 -17.40
C PRO A 66 -3.13 -1.49 -16.27
N VAL A 67 -4.13 -2.22 -15.77
CA VAL A 67 -4.02 -3.19 -14.68
C VAL A 67 -4.28 -4.60 -15.21
N ASP A 68 -3.28 -5.46 -15.09
CA ASP A 68 -3.35 -6.87 -15.46
C ASP A 68 -3.84 -7.69 -14.27
N LEU A 69 -4.92 -8.43 -14.47
CA LEU A 69 -5.59 -9.27 -13.46
C LEU A 69 -5.26 -10.75 -13.61
N SER A 70 -4.24 -11.13 -14.38
CA SER A 70 -3.84 -12.54 -14.54
C SER A 70 -3.35 -13.17 -13.22
N GLY A 71 -2.91 -12.35 -12.26
CA GLY A 71 -2.53 -12.77 -10.91
C GLY A 71 -3.68 -12.80 -9.89
N LEU A 72 -4.91 -12.47 -10.31
CA LEU A 72 -6.07 -12.50 -9.42
C LEU A 72 -6.55 -13.95 -9.21
N THR A 73 -6.60 -14.38 -7.97
CA THR A 73 -7.21 -15.66 -7.57
C THR A 73 -8.65 -15.40 -7.14
N VAL A 74 -9.58 -16.19 -7.66
CA VAL A 74 -10.99 -16.15 -7.24
C VAL A 74 -11.30 -17.39 -6.42
N SER A 75 -11.88 -17.21 -5.23
CA SER A 75 -12.25 -18.27 -4.28
C SER A 75 -13.77 -18.40 -4.14
N HIS A 76 -14.25 -19.61 -3.84
CA HIS A 76 -15.64 -19.82 -3.40
C HIS A 76 -15.89 -19.36 -1.97
N VAL A 77 -14.83 -19.16 -1.16
CA VAL A 77 -14.91 -18.55 0.16
C VAL A 77 -15.11 -17.03 -0.02
N PRO A 78 -16.04 -16.40 0.71
CA PRO A 78 -16.29 -14.98 0.59
C PRO A 78 -15.05 -14.11 0.82
N THR A 79 -15.06 -12.92 0.26
CA THR A 79 -14.03 -11.90 0.51
C THR A 79 -14.02 -11.49 1.98
N PHE A 80 -12.83 -11.24 2.54
CA PHE A 80 -12.68 -10.69 3.90
C PHE A 80 -13.46 -9.40 4.06
N ARG A 81 -14.13 -9.25 5.20
CA ARG A 81 -14.94 -8.07 5.52
C ARG A 81 -14.43 -7.36 6.74
N TRP A 82 -14.28 -6.05 6.60
CA TRP A 82 -13.81 -5.18 7.67
C TRP A 82 -14.84 -4.11 8.01
N HIS A 83 -15.19 -4.04 9.28
CA HIS A 83 -16.07 -3.02 9.81
C HIS A 83 -15.27 -2.07 10.68
N ALA A 84 -15.24 -0.79 10.36
CA ALA A 84 -14.47 0.19 11.08
C ALA A 84 -15.17 1.54 11.24
N VAL A 85 -14.78 2.23 12.31
CA VAL A 85 -15.13 3.63 12.56
C VAL A 85 -13.86 4.45 12.51
N GLN A 86 -13.85 5.49 11.68
CA GLN A 86 -12.72 6.41 11.56
C GLN A 86 -12.81 7.51 12.63
N ASP A 87 -11.88 7.49 13.59
CA ASP A 87 -11.74 8.57 14.58
C ASP A 87 -10.81 9.67 14.04
N PHE A 88 -11.40 10.75 13.52
CA PHE A 88 -10.65 11.88 13.00
C PHE A 88 -9.94 12.74 14.06
N ARG A 89 -10.23 12.56 15.34
CA ARG A 89 -9.49 13.23 16.42
C ARG A 89 -8.17 12.56 16.68
N ARG A 90 -8.16 11.23 16.63
CA ARG A 90 -6.97 10.38 16.89
C ARG A 90 -6.27 9.95 15.60
N TRP A 91 -6.94 10.12 14.47
CA TRP A 91 -6.48 9.63 13.15
C TRP A 91 -6.18 8.14 13.15
N VAL A 92 -7.10 7.38 13.67
CA VAL A 92 -7.04 5.92 13.69
C VAL A 92 -8.38 5.32 13.24
N ALA A 93 -8.31 4.18 12.59
CA ALA A 93 -9.46 3.33 12.36
C ALA A 93 -9.66 2.41 13.57
N GLU A 94 -10.83 2.46 14.18
CA GLU A 94 -11.21 1.51 15.23
C GLU A 94 -11.99 0.37 14.58
N THR A 95 -11.40 -0.83 14.60
CA THR A 95 -12.06 -2.06 14.10
C THR A 95 -13.22 -2.40 15.02
N VAL A 96 -14.42 -2.47 14.44
CA VAL A 96 -15.65 -2.87 15.14
C VAL A 96 -15.85 -4.38 15.02
N ALA A 97 -15.63 -4.93 13.83
CA ALA A 97 -15.74 -6.36 13.56
C ALA A 97 -14.88 -6.73 12.31
N GLU A 98 -14.52 -7.98 12.25
CA GLU A 98 -13.89 -8.62 11.09
C GLU A 98 -14.61 -9.93 10.81
N GLU A 99 -14.88 -10.21 9.53
CA GLU A 99 -15.37 -11.49 9.07
C GLU A 99 -14.25 -12.14 8.23
N PRO A 100 -13.66 -13.25 8.70
CA PRO A 100 -12.62 -13.95 7.96
C PRO A 100 -13.06 -14.33 6.55
N GLY A 101 -12.16 -14.24 5.60
CA GLY A 101 -12.43 -14.49 4.20
C GLY A 101 -11.43 -15.44 3.54
N CYS A 102 -11.40 -15.38 2.23
CA CYS A 102 -10.58 -16.23 1.37
C CYS A 102 -9.06 -16.05 1.52
N GLU A 103 -8.60 -15.04 2.24
CA GLU A 103 -7.17 -14.71 2.39
C GLU A 103 -6.35 -15.86 2.98
N SER A 104 -6.96 -16.66 3.89
CA SER A 104 -6.31 -17.84 4.49
C SER A 104 -6.00 -18.95 3.49
N GLU A 105 -6.72 -18.98 2.37
CA GLU A 105 -6.54 -19.98 1.30
C GLU A 105 -5.51 -19.52 0.27
N TRP A 106 -5.11 -18.26 0.30
CA TRP A 106 -4.24 -17.71 -0.74
C TRP A 106 -2.86 -18.37 -0.77
N ARG A 107 -2.49 -18.81 -1.96
CA ARG A 107 -1.17 -19.37 -2.28
C ARG A 107 -0.65 -18.61 -3.50
N PRO A 108 -0.02 -17.44 -3.28
CA PRO A 108 0.33 -16.55 -4.37
C PRO A 108 1.30 -17.18 -5.36
N ARG A 109 0.99 -17.02 -6.64
CA ARG A 109 1.85 -17.42 -7.74
C ARG A 109 1.96 -16.28 -8.72
N LEU A 110 3.15 -15.71 -8.86
CA LEU A 110 3.39 -14.68 -9.86
C LEU A 110 3.43 -15.31 -11.26
N SER A 111 2.79 -14.65 -12.22
CA SER A 111 3.02 -14.96 -13.63
C SER A 111 4.48 -14.69 -14.00
N PRO A 112 5.00 -15.25 -15.10
CA PRO A 112 6.36 -14.92 -15.55
C PRO A 112 6.59 -13.44 -15.81
N GLU A 113 5.55 -12.71 -16.25
CA GLU A 113 5.56 -11.27 -16.47
C GLU A 113 5.63 -10.53 -15.13
N ALA A 114 4.72 -10.83 -14.21
CA ALA A 114 4.69 -10.25 -12.86
C ALA A 114 6.00 -10.50 -12.09
N ALA A 115 6.59 -11.69 -12.23
CA ALA A 115 7.87 -12.03 -11.56
C ALA A 115 9.05 -11.22 -12.10
N ARG A 116 8.97 -10.72 -13.34
CA ARG A 116 10.03 -9.93 -14.01
C ARG A 116 9.80 -8.43 -13.98
N ALA A 117 8.65 -7.95 -13.48
CA ALA A 117 8.40 -6.53 -13.32
C ALA A 117 9.53 -5.86 -12.52
N GLU A 118 9.95 -4.67 -12.93
CA GLU A 118 11.07 -3.95 -12.33
C GLU A 118 10.77 -3.46 -10.93
N VAL A 119 9.49 -3.23 -10.61
CA VAL A 119 9.03 -2.77 -9.31
C VAL A 119 8.12 -3.84 -8.69
N LEU A 120 8.36 -4.16 -7.43
CA LEU A 120 7.47 -4.98 -6.60
C LEU A 120 6.97 -4.16 -5.42
N PHE A 121 5.68 -4.19 -5.16
CA PHE A 121 5.11 -3.71 -3.90
C PHE A 121 4.45 -4.86 -3.15
N LEU A 122 4.88 -5.03 -1.90
CA LEU A 122 4.30 -5.95 -0.93
C LEU A 122 3.37 -5.15 0.00
N GLY A 123 2.08 -5.24 -0.26
CA GLY A 123 1.05 -4.56 0.52
C GLY A 123 0.83 -5.21 1.89
N SER A 124 -0.14 -4.68 2.63
CA SER A 124 -0.49 -5.16 3.98
C SER A 124 -1.06 -6.57 3.93
N MET A 125 -0.25 -7.56 4.27
CA MET A 125 -0.58 -8.98 4.41
C MET A 125 0.40 -9.65 5.38
N SER A 126 0.19 -10.92 5.70
CA SER A 126 1.10 -11.64 6.61
C SER A 126 2.54 -11.65 6.08
N PRO A 127 3.56 -11.54 6.94
CA PRO A 127 4.97 -11.55 6.52
C PRO A 127 5.36 -12.88 5.85
N GLY A 128 4.65 -13.97 6.13
CA GLY A 128 4.82 -15.25 5.44
C GLY A 128 4.50 -15.14 3.95
N LEU A 129 3.34 -14.57 3.60
CA LEU A 129 2.94 -14.34 2.21
C LEU A 129 3.86 -13.34 1.51
N GLN A 130 4.23 -12.25 2.20
CA GLN A 130 5.18 -11.26 1.66
C GLN A 130 6.51 -11.92 1.29
N ARG A 131 7.03 -12.81 2.12
CA ARG A 131 8.26 -13.56 1.86
C ARG A 131 8.13 -14.53 0.68
N GLU A 132 7.00 -15.24 0.57
CA GLU A 132 6.72 -16.14 -0.55
C GLU A 132 6.72 -15.40 -1.90
N ILE A 133 6.13 -14.21 -1.94
CA ILE A 133 6.08 -13.38 -3.14
C ILE A 133 7.45 -12.79 -3.45
N LEU A 134 8.14 -12.28 -2.44
CA LEU A 134 9.49 -11.73 -2.58
C LEU A 134 10.45 -12.75 -3.21
N ALA A 135 10.35 -14.02 -2.81
CA ALA A 135 11.18 -15.10 -3.33
C ALA A 135 10.91 -15.45 -4.82
N GLN A 136 9.76 -15.03 -5.36
CA GLN A 136 9.38 -15.27 -6.76
C GLN A 136 9.76 -14.11 -7.68
N SER A 137 10.12 -12.93 -7.14
CA SER A 137 10.34 -11.72 -7.90
C SER A 137 11.82 -11.46 -8.19
N SER A 138 12.09 -10.90 -9.36
CA SER A 138 13.41 -10.35 -9.75
C SER A 138 13.43 -8.82 -9.80
N ALA A 139 12.50 -8.15 -9.11
CA ALA A 139 12.38 -6.71 -9.13
C ALA A 139 13.64 -5.98 -8.65
N ARG A 140 13.90 -4.85 -9.30
CA ARG A 140 15.04 -3.95 -9.00
C ARG A 140 14.73 -3.02 -7.84
N LEU A 141 13.46 -2.60 -7.73
CA LEU A 141 12.95 -1.72 -6.69
C LEU A 141 11.81 -2.41 -5.95
N ILE A 142 11.98 -2.62 -4.65
CA ILE A 142 11.01 -3.35 -3.83
C ILE A 142 10.53 -2.46 -2.70
N GLY A 143 9.23 -2.20 -2.67
CA GLY A 143 8.54 -1.49 -1.60
C GLY A 143 7.74 -2.44 -0.72
N LEU A 144 7.61 -2.10 0.55
CA LEU A 144 6.87 -2.87 1.55
C LEU A 144 5.98 -1.95 2.38
N ASP A 145 4.75 -2.35 2.64
CA ASP A 145 3.92 -1.84 3.73
C ASP A 145 3.57 -2.97 4.70
N SER A 146 3.16 -2.63 5.91
CA SER A 146 2.78 -3.60 6.94
C SER A 146 1.64 -3.04 7.80
N MET A 147 1.22 -3.80 8.80
CA MET A 147 0.17 -3.42 9.75
C MET A 147 0.61 -3.68 11.18
N THR A 148 0.03 -2.93 12.12
CA THR A 148 0.32 -3.10 13.56
C THR A 148 0.03 -4.51 14.07
N CYS A 149 -0.93 -5.23 13.48
CA CYS A 149 -1.22 -6.62 13.83
C CYS A 149 -0.04 -7.57 13.53
N PHE A 150 0.87 -7.20 12.63
CA PHE A 150 2.08 -7.97 12.31
C PHE A 150 3.34 -7.39 12.95
N THR A 151 3.50 -6.06 12.93
CA THR A 151 4.75 -5.39 13.39
C THR A 151 5.05 -5.60 14.87
N GLY A 152 4.05 -5.93 15.70
CA GLY A 152 4.22 -6.33 17.08
C GLY A 152 4.42 -7.85 17.21
N PRO A 153 3.36 -8.67 16.98
CA PRO A 153 3.40 -10.11 17.23
C PRO A 153 4.39 -10.89 16.38
N GLU A 154 4.58 -10.47 15.11
CA GLU A 154 5.44 -11.12 14.12
C GLU A 154 6.66 -10.27 13.76
N ARG A 155 7.13 -9.44 14.70
CA ARG A 155 8.20 -8.45 14.49
C ARG A 155 9.41 -8.99 13.73
N ASP A 156 9.94 -10.12 14.14
CA ASP A 156 11.16 -10.69 13.54
C ASP A 156 10.92 -11.12 12.09
N ALA A 157 9.75 -11.69 11.79
CA ALA A 157 9.36 -12.07 10.43
C ALA A 157 9.17 -10.83 9.54
N VAL A 158 8.57 -9.75 10.07
CA VAL A 158 8.47 -8.46 9.34
C VAL A 158 9.85 -7.88 9.08
N LEU A 159 10.75 -7.88 10.06
CA LEU A 159 12.13 -7.38 9.91
C LEU A 159 12.94 -8.19 8.90
N GLU A 160 12.69 -9.50 8.78
CA GLU A 160 13.27 -10.33 7.73
C GLU A 160 12.84 -9.85 6.33
N VAL A 161 11.53 -9.64 6.12
CA VAL A 161 11.01 -9.12 4.85
C VAL A 161 11.55 -7.72 4.56
N VAL A 162 11.56 -6.82 5.56
CA VAL A 162 12.13 -5.47 5.46
C VAL A 162 13.56 -5.51 4.93
N SER A 163 14.37 -6.47 5.37
CA SER A 163 15.77 -6.62 4.94
C SER A 163 15.91 -6.97 3.45
N GLY A 164 14.86 -7.55 2.84
CA GLY A 164 14.78 -7.85 1.41
C GLY A 164 14.25 -6.70 0.54
N CYS A 165 13.81 -5.60 1.14
CA CYS A 165 13.17 -4.48 0.46
C CYS A 165 14.07 -3.26 0.38
N ASP A 166 13.83 -2.39 -0.62
CA ASP A 166 14.56 -1.12 -0.78
C ASP A 166 13.90 0.02 0.01
N ILE A 167 12.57 0.02 0.09
CA ILE A 167 11.77 1.07 0.70
C ILE A 167 10.71 0.43 1.58
N VAL A 168 10.48 0.99 2.76
CA VAL A 168 9.37 0.61 3.63
C VAL A 168 8.49 1.83 3.92
N PHE A 169 7.17 1.62 3.87
CA PHE A 169 6.15 2.62 4.15
C PHE A 169 5.47 2.25 5.47
N LEU A 170 5.74 3.01 6.53
CA LEU A 170 5.23 2.71 7.87
C LEU A 170 4.54 3.93 8.47
N ASN A 171 3.52 3.73 9.27
CA ASN A 171 3.08 4.78 10.18
C ASN A 171 3.93 4.76 11.46
N ARG A 172 3.75 5.77 12.34
CA ARG A 172 4.54 5.87 13.56
C ARG A 172 4.33 4.71 14.54
N ALA A 173 3.10 4.17 14.61
CA ALA A 173 2.81 3.06 15.51
C ALA A 173 3.49 1.77 15.04
N GLU A 174 3.45 1.50 13.74
CA GLU A 174 4.14 0.38 13.10
C GLU A 174 5.66 0.47 13.30
N LEU A 175 6.23 1.65 13.04
CA LEU A 175 7.66 1.89 13.26
C LEU A 175 8.06 1.68 14.73
N SER A 176 7.27 2.21 15.68
CA SER A 176 7.55 2.03 17.11
C SER A 176 7.43 0.57 17.55
N SER A 177 6.53 -0.20 16.94
CA SER A 177 6.41 -1.64 17.20
C SER A 177 7.59 -2.43 16.64
N LEU A 178 8.14 -2.01 15.50
CA LEU A 178 9.31 -2.64 14.88
C LEU A 178 10.63 -2.29 15.58
N VAL A 179 10.73 -1.10 16.16
CA VAL A 179 11.97 -0.61 16.81
C VAL A 179 11.62 -0.03 18.19
N PRO A 180 11.06 -0.83 19.11
CA PRO A 180 10.61 -0.32 20.42
C PRO A 180 11.73 0.15 21.32
N GLU A 181 12.97 -0.30 21.08
CA GLU A 181 14.17 0.10 21.81
C GLU A 181 14.62 1.53 21.51
N VAL A 182 14.10 2.18 20.46
CA VAL A 182 14.44 3.55 20.07
C VAL A 182 13.19 4.44 20.13
N PRO A 183 12.95 5.16 21.24
CA PRO A 183 11.73 5.96 21.43
C PRO A 183 11.58 7.13 20.44
N ASP A 184 12.68 7.72 20.01
CA ASP A 184 12.66 8.76 19.00
C ASP A 184 12.41 8.13 17.62
N TRP A 185 11.30 8.48 17.00
CA TRP A 185 10.85 7.86 15.76
C TRP A 185 11.76 8.19 14.56
N GLN A 186 12.48 9.33 14.56
CA GLN A 186 13.44 9.65 13.49
C GLN A 186 14.68 8.78 13.63
N ALA A 187 15.17 8.63 14.84
CA ALA A 187 16.26 7.72 15.15
C ALA A 187 15.87 6.26 14.88
N ALA A 188 14.61 5.87 15.19
CA ALA A 188 14.08 4.54 14.87
C ALA A 188 14.06 4.28 13.35
N ALA A 189 13.56 5.23 12.56
CA ALA A 189 13.58 5.13 11.11
C ALA A 189 15.02 5.06 10.55
N ALA A 190 15.92 5.85 11.10
CA ALA A 190 17.33 5.81 10.72
C ALA A 190 18.02 4.50 11.10
N SER A 191 17.68 3.89 12.24
CA SER A 191 18.21 2.61 12.68
C SER A 191 17.65 1.43 11.86
N LEU A 192 16.39 1.54 11.40
CA LEU A 192 15.78 0.54 10.54
C LEU A 192 16.43 0.55 9.14
N ARG A 193 16.70 1.74 8.61
CA ARG A 193 17.43 1.91 7.35
C ARG A 193 18.83 1.29 7.43
N GLY A 194 19.25 0.62 6.37
CA GLY A 194 20.54 -0.08 6.32
C GLY A 194 20.46 -1.55 6.77
N ARG A 195 19.28 -2.04 7.14
CA ARG A 195 19.05 -3.48 7.28
C ARG A 195 18.96 -4.11 5.89
N GLY A 196 19.84 -5.08 5.62
CA GLY A 196 19.87 -5.74 4.32
C GLY A 196 20.05 -4.73 3.18
N ARG A 197 19.08 -4.69 2.26
CA ARG A 197 19.06 -3.75 1.14
C ARG A 197 18.24 -2.47 1.38
N LEU A 198 17.65 -2.29 2.57
CA LEU A 198 16.77 -1.15 2.87
C LEU A 198 17.52 0.19 2.80
N ARG A 199 17.10 1.05 1.89
CA ARG A 199 17.72 2.36 1.61
C ARG A 199 16.88 3.53 2.09
N ALA A 200 15.55 3.38 2.09
CA ALA A 200 14.63 4.43 2.45
C ALA A 200 13.51 3.96 3.39
N VAL A 201 13.15 4.82 4.33
CA VAL A 201 11.98 4.65 5.20
C VAL A 201 11.07 5.84 5.00
N VAL A 202 9.83 5.59 4.57
CA VAL A 202 8.76 6.59 4.49
C VAL A 202 7.89 6.43 5.74
N VAL A 203 7.90 7.46 6.61
CA VAL A 203 7.07 7.48 7.82
C VAL A 203 5.83 8.31 7.56
N LYS A 204 4.69 7.63 7.43
CA LYS A 204 3.37 8.22 7.19
C LYS A 204 2.87 8.91 8.46
N GLY A 205 2.51 10.19 8.38
CA GLY A 205 2.09 11.01 9.51
C GLY A 205 0.63 11.44 9.51
N GLY A 206 -0.20 10.93 8.59
CA GLY A 206 -1.58 11.35 8.40
C GLY A 206 -1.67 12.85 8.11
N PRO A 207 -2.39 13.65 8.93
CA PRO A 207 -2.53 15.08 8.72
C PRO A 207 -1.22 15.88 8.86
N ARG A 208 -0.13 15.24 9.28
CA ARG A 208 1.20 15.86 9.35
C ARG A 208 2.06 15.56 8.12
N GLY A 209 1.48 14.94 7.09
CA GLY A 209 2.19 14.55 5.88
C GLY A 209 3.06 13.32 6.07
N ALA A 210 4.26 13.33 5.52
CA ALA A 210 5.19 12.21 5.63
C ALA A 210 6.65 12.66 5.77
N VAL A 211 7.48 11.74 6.25
CA VAL A 211 8.91 11.94 6.35
C VAL A 211 9.62 10.83 5.61
N LEU A 212 10.53 11.20 4.74
CA LEU A 212 11.42 10.30 4.01
C LEU A 212 12.81 10.35 4.67
N VAL A 213 13.29 9.19 5.11
CA VAL A 213 14.63 9.01 5.68
C VAL A 213 15.45 8.17 4.70
N THR A 214 16.49 8.77 4.13
CA THR A 214 17.47 8.10 3.24
C THR A 214 18.86 8.09 3.86
N SER A 215 19.85 7.57 3.13
CA SER A 215 21.25 7.60 3.57
C SER A 215 21.82 9.03 3.70
N SER A 216 21.33 9.94 2.87
CA SER A 216 21.86 11.29 2.73
C SER A 216 21.01 12.37 3.37
N SER A 217 19.74 12.08 3.68
CA SER A 217 18.80 13.12 4.15
C SER A 217 17.62 12.60 4.94
N THR A 218 17.05 13.49 5.76
CA THR A 218 15.73 13.36 6.33
C THR A 218 14.88 14.50 5.81
N LEU A 219 13.86 14.17 5.02
CA LEU A 219 13.01 15.12 4.34
C LEU A 219 11.59 15.07 4.88
N VAL A 220 11.08 16.19 5.36
CA VAL A 220 9.69 16.33 5.81
C VAL A 220 8.87 16.95 4.68
N ARG A 221 7.72 16.38 4.39
CA ARG A 221 6.74 16.93 3.45
C ARG A 221 5.39 17.08 4.14
N PRO A 222 4.75 18.27 4.03
CA PRO A 222 3.38 18.45 4.48
C PRO A 222 2.43 17.57 3.66
N PRO A 223 1.20 17.31 4.14
CA PRO A 223 0.20 16.63 3.33
C PRO A 223 -0.15 17.49 2.11
N ALA A 224 -0.50 16.86 1.00
CA ALA A 224 -1.09 17.59 -0.12
C ALA A 224 -2.46 18.15 0.28
N SER A 225 -2.83 19.28 -0.31
CA SER A 225 -4.09 19.96 0.00
C SER A 225 -5.29 19.14 -0.45
N VAL A 226 -6.32 19.09 0.38
CA VAL A 226 -7.63 18.52 0.10
C VAL A 226 -8.70 19.39 0.74
N ASP A 227 -9.84 19.57 0.06
CA ASP A 227 -10.93 20.42 0.56
C ASP A 227 -11.55 19.84 1.84
N ALA A 228 -11.72 18.52 1.88
CA ALA A 228 -12.20 17.80 3.05
C ALA A 228 -11.66 16.37 3.05
N VAL A 229 -11.37 15.85 4.23
CA VAL A 229 -11.10 14.41 4.39
C VAL A 229 -12.44 13.72 4.63
N ILE A 230 -12.85 12.88 3.68
CA ILE A 230 -14.10 12.12 3.72
C ILE A 230 -13.88 10.74 4.33
N ASP A 231 -12.88 10.00 3.84
CA ASP A 231 -12.52 8.67 4.31
C ASP A 231 -11.00 8.46 4.19
N PRO A 232 -10.24 8.34 5.29
CA PRO A 232 -8.79 8.16 5.24
C PRO A 232 -8.34 6.73 4.88
N THR A 233 -9.26 5.80 4.64
CA THR A 233 -8.94 4.41 4.27
C THR A 233 -8.16 4.36 2.97
N GLY A 234 -7.13 3.52 2.89
CA GLY A 234 -6.28 3.36 1.71
C GLY A 234 -5.29 4.50 1.44
N ALA A 235 -5.26 5.56 2.27
CA ALA A 235 -4.32 6.67 2.10
C ALA A 235 -2.85 6.20 2.09
N GLY A 236 -2.51 5.25 2.95
CA GLY A 236 -1.16 4.68 3.04
C GLY A 236 -0.75 3.96 1.76
N ASP A 237 -1.63 3.12 1.24
CA ASP A 237 -1.42 2.38 0.00
C ASP A 237 -1.34 3.31 -1.21
N ALA A 238 -2.14 4.38 -1.20
CA ALA A 238 -2.09 5.41 -2.23
C ALA A 238 -0.76 6.20 -2.22
N VAL A 239 -0.17 6.46 -1.03
CA VAL A 239 1.19 7.02 -0.94
C VAL A 239 2.19 6.08 -1.62
N ALA A 240 2.15 4.79 -1.31
CA ALA A 240 3.08 3.83 -1.89
C ALA A 240 2.87 3.68 -3.41
N GLY A 241 1.59 3.64 -3.86
CA GLY A 241 1.23 3.53 -5.28
C GLY A 241 1.69 4.72 -6.10
N GLY A 242 1.46 5.94 -5.63
CA GLY A 242 1.94 7.15 -6.31
C GLY A 242 3.47 7.25 -6.31
N PHE A 243 4.10 6.93 -5.18
CA PHE A 243 5.55 6.93 -5.04
C PHE A 243 6.21 5.94 -6.03
N LEU A 244 5.84 4.69 -5.97
CA LEU A 244 6.45 3.65 -6.81
C LEU A 244 6.00 3.76 -8.26
N GLY A 245 4.78 4.25 -8.52
CA GLY A 245 4.29 4.58 -9.85
C GLY A 245 5.17 5.61 -10.55
N LEU A 246 5.47 6.72 -9.87
CA LEU A 246 6.34 7.74 -10.44
C LEU A 246 7.79 7.23 -10.62
N CYS A 247 8.29 6.41 -9.70
CA CYS A 247 9.58 5.74 -9.88
C CYS A 247 9.61 4.88 -11.15
N ALA A 248 8.54 4.12 -11.40
CA ALA A 248 8.42 3.26 -12.57
C ALA A 248 8.35 4.07 -13.87
N ALA A 249 7.53 5.12 -13.92
CA ALA A 249 7.42 6.00 -15.09
C ALA A 249 8.75 6.68 -15.44
N ALA A 250 9.53 7.06 -14.43
CA ALA A 250 10.83 7.70 -14.61
C ALA A 250 11.98 6.69 -14.80
N GLU A 251 11.73 5.39 -14.66
CA GLU A 251 12.74 4.32 -14.62
C GLU A 251 13.83 4.59 -13.57
N ARG A 252 13.44 5.16 -12.42
CA ARG A 252 14.35 5.60 -11.36
C ARG A 252 13.94 5.05 -9.99
N GLY A 253 14.92 4.56 -9.26
CA GLY A 253 14.76 4.07 -7.89
C GLY A 253 15.93 4.50 -7.01
N ASP A 254 16.45 5.70 -7.21
CA ASP A 254 17.59 6.26 -6.46
C ASP A 254 17.14 7.30 -5.43
N ASP A 255 17.95 7.47 -4.39
CA ASP A 255 17.69 8.36 -3.25
C ASP A 255 17.45 9.82 -3.69
N GLY A 256 18.05 10.27 -4.80
CA GLY A 256 17.88 11.62 -5.33
C GLY A 256 16.52 11.85 -5.99
N PHE A 257 15.81 10.78 -6.41
CA PHE A 257 14.49 10.85 -7.02
C PHE A 257 13.35 10.67 -5.99
N PHE A 258 13.60 10.00 -4.89
CA PHE A 258 12.58 9.72 -3.87
C PHE A 258 11.85 10.95 -3.31
N PRO A 259 12.46 12.16 -3.19
CA PRO A 259 11.72 13.36 -2.82
C PRO A 259 10.54 13.68 -3.76
N ALA A 260 10.73 13.63 -5.07
CA ALA A 260 9.66 13.85 -6.05
C ALA A 260 8.62 12.74 -6.01
N ALA A 261 9.06 11.49 -5.86
CA ALA A 261 8.18 10.34 -5.70
C ALA A 261 7.30 10.46 -4.45
N LEU A 262 7.83 10.96 -3.32
CA LEU A 262 7.04 11.20 -2.11
C LEU A 262 5.95 12.27 -2.34
N GLU A 263 6.25 13.34 -3.06
CA GLU A 263 5.26 14.39 -3.38
C GLU A 263 4.11 13.83 -4.20
N GLU A 264 4.39 12.99 -5.20
CA GLU A 264 3.35 12.29 -5.96
C GLU A 264 2.55 11.33 -5.08
N GLY A 265 3.19 10.55 -4.21
CA GLY A 265 2.52 9.69 -3.24
C GLY A 265 1.54 10.46 -2.37
N LEU A 266 1.95 11.61 -1.83
CA LEU A 266 1.07 12.49 -1.03
C LEU A 266 -0.09 13.07 -1.85
N SER A 267 0.13 13.39 -3.13
CA SER A 267 -0.93 13.82 -4.04
C SER A 267 -1.99 12.72 -4.26
N ARG A 268 -1.55 11.46 -4.43
CA ARG A 268 -2.48 10.32 -4.57
C ARG A 268 -3.23 10.05 -3.27
N ALA A 269 -2.57 10.16 -2.13
CA ALA A 269 -3.25 10.05 -0.83
C ALA A 269 -4.33 11.12 -0.65
N ALA A 270 -4.07 12.38 -1.02
CA ALA A 270 -5.08 13.45 -0.98
C ALA A 270 -6.29 13.13 -1.88
N THR A 271 -6.04 12.55 -3.06
CA THR A 271 -7.11 12.07 -3.94
C THR A 271 -7.91 10.93 -3.29
N ALA A 272 -7.24 9.94 -2.69
CA ALA A 272 -7.90 8.81 -2.03
C ALA A 272 -8.85 9.27 -0.93
N ILE A 273 -8.38 10.15 -0.05
CA ILE A 273 -9.14 10.58 1.14
C ILE A 273 -10.26 11.59 0.86
N SER A 274 -10.38 12.09 -0.37
CA SER A 274 -11.38 13.09 -0.77
C SER A 274 -12.77 12.49 -1.04
N THR A 275 -12.89 11.16 -1.06
CA THR A 275 -14.13 10.43 -1.29
C THR A 275 -14.20 9.21 -0.38
N PHE A 276 -15.35 8.55 -0.34
CA PHE A 276 -15.41 7.20 0.22
C PHE A 276 -14.79 6.19 -0.75
N GLY A 277 -14.09 5.20 -0.20
CA GLY A 277 -13.53 4.08 -0.94
C GLY A 277 -12.58 4.52 -2.06
N THR A 278 -12.68 3.82 -3.18
CA THR A 278 -11.75 3.97 -4.31
C THR A 278 -12.17 5.00 -5.37
N ASP A 279 -13.33 5.64 -5.22
CA ASP A 279 -13.95 6.50 -6.25
C ASP A 279 -13.04 7.65 -6.72
N GLY A 280 -12.37 8.30 -5.79
CA GLY A 280 -11.47 9.42 -6.11
C GLY A 280 -10.29 8.98 -6.96
N LEU A 281 -9.61 7.91 -6.54
CA LEU A 281 -8.47 7.36 -7.27
C LEU A 281 -8.87 6.82 -8.64
N ARG A 282 -10.00 6.12 -8.74
CA ARG A 282 -10.50 5.59 -10.01
C ARG A 282 -10.76 6.70 -11.02
N ARG A 283 -11.49 7.75 -10.62
CA ARG A 283 -11.74 8.91 -11.50
C ARG A 283 -10.42 9.50 -12.02
N ARG A 284 -9.49 9.78 -11.10
CA ARG A 284 -8.21 10.35 -11.49
C ARG A 284 -7.38 9.42 -12.37
N ALA A 285 -7.43 8.11 -12.15
CA ALA A 285 -6.74 7.14 -13.00
C ALA A 285 -7.29 7.18 -14.44
N VAL A 286 -8.61 7.18 -14.61
CA VAL A 286 -9.26 7.25 -15.93
C VAL A 286 -8.96 8.57 -16.66
N GLU A 287 -8.92 9.70 -15.96
CA GLU A 287 -8.61 11.01 -16.56
C GLU A 287 -7.18 11.14 -17.05
N THR A 288 -6.26 10.30 -16.55
CA THR A 288 -4.82 10.43 -16.81
C THR A 288 -4.30 9.35 -17.79
N THR A 289 -5.06 8.27 -18.00
CA THR A 289 -4.76 7.17 -18.93
C THR A 289 -5.32 7.46 -20.33
#